data_f1736357a85a8e75293f1add4a5e9100
#
_entry.id   f1736357a85a8e75293f1add4a5e9100
#
_cell.length_a   1.000
_cell.length_b   1.000
_cell.length_c   1.000
_cell.angle_alpha   90.00
_cell.angle_beta   90.00
_cell.angle_gamma   90.00
#
_symmetry.space_group_name_H-M   'P 1'
#
loop_
_entity.id
_entity.type
_entity.pdbx_description
1 polymer ?
#
loop_
_entity_poly.entity_id
_entity_poly.type
_entity_poly.pdbx_seq_one_letter_code
_entity_poly.pdbx_strand_id
1 'polypeptide(L)'
;MHRRALLRRGSVVVGAALIGGSTAAARDEIDDGEEMEPVEFDGEGVSVTDEIDISGGLTVIDATHTGSSTFTVQFVPAEDGVDYRLLEHTGAFDGSTGAFVEEGTYVVYVDADGPWDLTVRQPRVADDEADSLPISIDGSGTSWNGPILFEETVRVTALYEDNSGFRIGAVPQEIEDNEFVWNGSELVFDAIGPFAGATTINTDGVGYVNITADGDWAVELA
;
A
#
# COMPACT_ATOMS: atom_id res chain seq x y z
N MET A 1 36.58 -0.54 -17.42
CA MET A 1 36.42 -1.93 -16.94
C MET A 1 34.93 -2.18 -16.85
N HIS A 2 34.41 -3.01 -17.76
CA HIS A 2 33.00 -3.25 -17.94
C HIS A 2 32.56 -4.36 -17.00
N ARG A 3 31.47 -4.18 -16.26
CA ARG A 3 30.75 -5.28 -15.64
C ARG A 3 29.35 -5.34 -16.24
N ARG A 4 29.12 -6.41 -16.97
CA ARG A 4 27.83 -6.79 -17.56
C ARG A 4 26.93 -7.39 -16.48
N ALA A 5 25.71 -6.90 -16.37
CA ALA A 5 24.63 -7.56 -15.64
C ALA A 5 24.07 -8.69 -16.51
N LEU A 6 23.88 -9.86 -15.90
CA LEU A 6 23.30 -11.05 -16.53
C LEU A 6 21.78 -11.08 -16.26
N LEU A 7 21.03 -10.94 -17.33
CA LEU A 7 19.62 -11.28 -17.33
C LEU A 7 19.44 -12.80 -17.13
N ARG A 8 18.74 -13.23 -16.12
CA ARG A 8 18.24 -14.58 -15.99
C ARG A 8 16.77 -14.63 -16.46
N ARG A 9 16.58 -15.19 -17.64
CA ARG A 9 15.25 -15.64 -18.10
C ARG A 9 14.95 -16.97 -17.40
N GLY A 10 13.90 -17.01 -16.58
CA GLY A 10 13.33 -18.24 -16.04
C GLY A 10 12.41 -18.88 -17.08
N SER A 11 12.73 -20.09 -17.52
CA SER A 11 11.89 -20.89 -18.42
C SER A 11 10.91 -21.70 -17.56
N VAL A 12 9.62 -21.54 -17.80
CA VAL A 12 8.55 -22.39 -17.26
C VAL A 12 8.50 -23.68 -18.07
N VAL A 13 8.71 -24.81 -17.43
CA VAL A 13 8.50 -26.15 -18.02
C VAL A 13 7.10 -26.63 -17.66
N VAL A 14 6.22 -26.66 -18.66
CA VAL A 14 4.90 -27.30 -18.54
C VAL A 14 5.06 -28.79 -18.74
N GLY A 15 4.86 -29.58 -17.70
CA GLY A 15 4.76 -31.02 -17.75
C GLY A 15 3.31 -31.46 -17.57
N ALA A 16 2.68 -31.94 -18.65
CA ALA A 16 1.37 -32.57 -18.60
C ALA A 16 1.50 -34.04 -18.20
N ALA A 17 0.79 -34.43 -17.12
CA ALA A 17 0.49 -35.83 -16.86
C ALA A 17 -0.99 -35.95 -16.44
N LEU A 18 -1.78 -36.58 -17.33
CA LEU A 18 -3.16 -36.98 -17.07
C LEU A 18 -3.15 -38.27 -16.25
N ILE A 19 -3.78 -38.26 -15.05
CA ILE A 19 -4.42 -39.45 -14.47
C ILE A 19 -5.63 -38.97 -13.66
N GLY A 20 -6.81 -39.52 -14.01
CA GLY A 20 -8.08 -39.21 -13.34
C GLY A 20 -8.15 -39.75 -11.90
N GLY A 21 -8.77 -38.98 -11.03
CA GLY A 21 -9.13 -39.36 -9.69
C GLY A 21 -9.97 -38.24 -9.12
N SER A 22 -11.28 -38.51 -8.97
CA SER A 22 -12.22 -37.65 -8.28
C SER A 22 -11.78 -37.51 -6.83
N THR A 23 -11.21 -36.35 -6.49
CA THR A 23 -11.05 -35.92 -5.10
C THR A 23 -11.73 -34.57 -4.94
N ALA A 24 -12.58 -34.49 -3.93
CA ALA A 24 -13.17 -33.25 -3.46
C ALA A 24 -12.08 -32.20 -3.36
N ALA A 25 -12.32 -31.02 -3.97
CA ALA A 25 -11.50 -29.87 -3.77
C ALA A 25 -11.45 -29.57 -2.27
N ALA A 26 -10.32 -29.89 -1.64
CA ALA A 26 -9.95 -29.20 -0.44
C ALA A 26 -9.80 -27.73 -0.87
N ARG A 27 -10.63 -26.85 -0.33
CA ARG A 27 -10.28 -25.45 -0.22
C ARG A 27 -8.98 -25.49 0.57
N ASP A 28 -7.89 -25.11 -0.05
CA ASP A 28 -6.74 -24.66 0.71
C ASP A 28 -7.27 -23.54 1.60
N GLU A 29 -7.25 -23.79 2.92
CA GLU A 29 -7.33 -22.73 3.90
C GLU A 29 -6.12 -21.86 3.58
N ILE A 30 -6.38 -20.64 3.10
CA ILE A 30 -5.36 -19.60 3.00
C ILE A 30 -4.91 -19.42 4.45
N ASP A 31 -3.67 -19.73 4.72
CA ASP A 31 -3.05 -19.48 6.02
C ASP A 31 -3.07 -17.96 6.22
N ASP A 32 -3.85 -17.48 7.20
CA ASP A 32 -4.12 -16.05 7.46
C ASP A 32 -2.87 -15.25 7.88
N GLY A 33 -1.67 -15.73 7.59
CA GLY A 33 -0.40 -15.19 8.06
C GLY A 33 0.74 -15.11 7.04
N GLU A 34 0.59 -15.54 5.80
CA GLU A 34 1.68 -15.39 4.82
C GLU A 34 1.56 -14.06 4.06
N GLU A 35 2.58 -13.21 4.22
CA GLU A 35 2.79 -12.03 3.40
C GLU A 35 2.96 -12.46 1.93
N MET A 36 2.20 -11.85 1.03
CA MET A 36 2.38 -12.11 -0.41
C MET A 36 3.74 -11.58 -0.88
N GLU A 37 4.42 -12.33 -1.74
CA GLU A 37 5.64 -11.81 -2.39
C GLU A 37 5.30 -10.53 -3.15
N PRO A 38 6.10 -9.46 -3.00
CA PRO A 38 5.88 -8.20 -3.72
C PRO A 38 5.88 -8.40 -5.24
N VAL A 39 4.94 -7.77 -5.93
CA VAL A 39 4.83 -7.80 -7.39
C VAL A 39 5.30 -6.46 -7.94
N GLU A 40 6.27 -6.50 -8.85
CA GLU A 40 6.90 -5.32 -9.44
C GLU A 40 6.43 -5.11 -10.88
N PHE A 41 6.13 -3.87 -11.22
CA PHE A 41 5.81 -3.40 -12.56
C PHE A 41 6.64 -2.15 -12.89
N ASP A 42 6.98 -1.98 -14.16
CA ASP A 42 7.63 -0.77 -14.68
C ASP A 42 7.05 -0.39 -16.04
N GLY A 43 7.15 0.89 -16.37
CA GLY A 43 6.66 1.38 -17.64
C GLY A 43 6.96 2.84 -17.92
N GLU A 44 6.43 3.32 -19.03
CA GLU A 44 6.51 4.72 -19.46
C GLU A 44 5.17 5.16 -20.05
N GLY A 45 4.64 6.29 -19.59
CA GLY A 45 3.36 6.80 -20.05
C GLY A 45 2.17 5.98 -19.58
N VAL A 46 1.05 6.07 -20.32
CA VAL A 46 -0.18 5.32 -20.03
C VAL A 46 0.03 3.84 -20.31
N SER A 47 -0.29 3.00 -19.33
CA SER A 47 -0.09 1.55 -19.43
C SER A 47 -1.15 0.76 -18.65
N VAL A 48 -1.31 -0.51 -19.03
CA VAL A 48 -2.05 -1.51 -18.27
C VAL A 48 -1.10 -2.68 -18.05
N THR A 49 -0.97 -3.14 -16.82
CA THR A 49 -0.09 -4.28 -16.47
C THR A 49 -0.67 -5.62 -16.88
N ASP A 50 0.12 -6.68 -16.71
CA ASP A 50 -0.41 -8.04 -16.61
C ASP A 50 -1.33 -8.16 -15.38
N GLU A 51 -2.16 -9.20 -15.35
CA GLU A 51 -3.05 -9.49 -14.22
C GLU A 51 -2.27 -9.79 -12.94
N ILE A 52 -2.82 -9.31 -11.83
CA ILE A 52 -2.34 -9.58 -10.47
C ILE A 52 -3.50 -10.12 -9.63
N ASP A 53 -3.25 -11.15 -8.85
CA ASP A 53 -4.21 -11.68 -7.89
C ASP A 53 -4.03 -10.98 -6.52
N ILE A 54 -5.10 -10.41 -6.01
CA ILE A 54 -5.20 -9.77 -4.69
C ILE A 54 -6.00 -10.70 -3.78
N SER A 55 -5.42 -11.09 -2.66
CA SER A 55 -6.08 -11.99 -1.67
C SER A 55 -7.08 -11.27 -0.76
N GLY A 56 -7.36 -10.01 -1.06
CA GLY A 56 -8.23 -9.16 -0.25
C GLY A 56 -7.51 -8.51 0.92
N GLY A 57 -8.06 -7.40 1.43
CA GLY A 57 -7.54 -6.66 2.57
C GLY A 57 -6.55 -5.56 2.21
N LEU A 58 -5.66 -5.22 3.16
CA LEU A 58 -4.71 -4.13 2.99
C LEU A 58 -3.77 -4.40 1.82
N THR A 59 -3.74 -3.45 0.88
CA THR A 59 -2.88 -3.46 -0.30
C THR A 59 -2.11 -2.14 -0.34
N VAL A 60 -0.79 -2.22 -0.39
CA VAL A 60 0.14 -1.09 -0.37
C VAL A 60 0.88 -1.04 -1.70
N ILE A 61 1.05 0.16 -2.23
CA ILE A 61 1.91 0.41 -3.39
C ILE A 61 3.07 1.33 -3.01
N ASP A 62 4.26 0.95 -3.43
CA ASP A 62 5.42 1.85 -3.51
C ASP A 62 5.56 2.27 -4.96
N ALA A 63 5.63 3.57 -5.23
CA ALA A 63 5.63 4.07 -6.59
C ALA A 63 6.64 5.19 -6.80
N THR A 64 7.26 5.22 -7.98
CA THR A 64 8.03 6.36 -8.47
C THR A 64 7.50 6.83 -9.82
N HIS A 65 7.55 8.13 -10.07
CA HIS A 65 7.21 8.76 -11.34
C HIS A 65 8.03 10.04 -11.54
N THR A 66 8.58 10.22 -12.72
CA THR A 66 9.45 11.37 -13.01
C THR A 66 8.82 12.40 -13.96
N GLY A 67 7.54 12.24 -14.30
CA GLY A 67 6.80 13.16 -15.13
C GLY A 67 6.37 14.45 -14.44
N SER A 68 5.57 15.24 -15.13
CA SER A 68 5.07 16.54 -14.67
C SER A 68 3.55 16.68 -14.64
N SER A 69 2.85 15.74 -15.24
CA SER A 69 1.38 15.66 -15.27
C SER A 69 0.84 14.90 -14.07
N THR A 70 -0.47 14.62 -14.10
CA THR A 70 -1.10 13.74 -13.11
C THR A 70 -0.58 12.31 -13.28
N PHE A 71 -0.16 11.72 -12.19
CA PHE A 71 0.19 10.31 -12.06
C PHE A 71 -0.92 9.60 -11.30
N THR A 72 -1.56 8.63 -11.94
CA THR A 72 -2.66 7.86 -11.35
C THR A 72 -2.35 6.38 -11.39
N VAL A 73 -2.60 5.69 -10.27
CA VAL A 73 -2.54 4.22 -10.18
C VAL A 73 -3.89 3.70 -9.72
N GLN A 74 -4.50 2.85 -10.55
CA GLN A 74 -5.84 2.31 -10.32
C GLN A 74 -5.86 0.81 -10.56
N PHE A 75 -6.41 0.05 -9.61
CA PHE A 75 -6.72 -1.36 -9.79
C PHE A 75 -8.10 -1.49 -10.43
N VAL A 76 -8.13 -2.14 -11.57
CA VAL A 76 -9.35 -2.40 -12.36
C VAL A 76 -9.59 -3.90 -12.34
N PRO A 77 -10.72 -4.38 -11.82
CA PRO A 77 -11.00 -5.80 -11.76
C PRO A 77 -11.07 -6.42 -13.16
N ALA A 78 -10.52 -7.62 -13.34
CA ALA A 78 -10.57 -8.36 -14.61
C ALA A 78 -11.98 -8.86 -14.94
N GLU A 79 -12.83 -8.99 -13.94
CA GLU A 79 -14.25 -9.33 -14.03
C GLU A 79 -15.10 -8.19 -13.47
N ASP A 80 -16.41 -8.40 -13.25
CA ASP A 80 -17.30 -7.42 -12.62
C ASP A 80 -16.83 -7.13 -11.18
N GLY A 81 -16.62 -5.85 -10.84
CA GLY A 81 -16.13 -5.44 -9.51
C GLY A 81 -16.04 -3.93 -9.37
N VAL A 82 -15.33 -3.51 -8.33
CA VAL A 82 -15.10 -2.09 -8.00
C VAL A 82 -13.68 -1.71 -8.39
N ASP A 83 -13.54 -0.56 -9.01
CA ASP A 83 -12.23 0.05 -9.29
C ASP A 83 -11.67 0.71 -8.02
N TYR A 84 -10.40 0.47 -7.73
CA TYR A 84 -9.70 1.09 -6.59
C TYR A 84 -8.61 2.04 -7.09
N ARG A 85 -8.80 3.34 -6.90
CA ARG A 85 -7.75 4.32 -7.14
C ARG A 85 -6.89 4.46 -5.90
N LEU A 86 -5.66 3.93 -5.96
CA LEU A 86 -4.73 3.95 -4.84
C LEU A 86 -3.90 5.22 -4.79
N LEU A 87 -3.58 5.80 -5.96
CA LEU A 87 -2.76 6.99 -6.06
C LEU A 87 -3.33 7.96 -7.09
N GLU A 88 -3.31 9.25 -6.75
CA GLU A 88 -3.46 10.37 -7.67
C GLU A 88 -2.57 11.51 -7.19
N HIS A 89 -1.55 11.87 -7.96
CA HIS A 89 -0.58 12.90 -7.64
C HIS A 89 -0.27 13.73 -8.89
N THR A 90 0.09 15.00 -8.74
CA THR A 90 0.49 15.85 -9.87
C THR A 90 1.98 16.16 -9.78
N GLY A 91 2.72 15.82 -10.85
CA GLY A 91 4.17 15.99 -10.93
C GLY A 91 4.94 14.71 -10.59
N ALA A 92 6.22 14.87 -10.33
CA ALA A 92 7.08 13.76 -9.92
C ALA A 92 6.61 13.19 -8.57
N PHE A 93 6.67 11.88 -8.43
CA PHE A 93 6.27 11.16 -7.23
C PHE A 93 7.35 10.16 -6.82
N ASP A 94 7.61 10.06 -5.54
CA ASP A 94 8.43 9.02 -4.91
C ASP A 94 7.84 8.79 -3.51
N GLY A 95 7.13 7.68 -3.32
CA GLY A 95 6.45 7.44 -2.07
C GLY A 95 5.59 6.18 -2.07
N SER A 96 4.87 6.01 -0.97
CA SER A 96 4.02 4.84 -0.73
C SER A 96 2.64 5.26 -0.27
N THR A 97 1.63 4.51 -0.69
CA THR A 97 0.25 4.66 -0.22
C THR A 97 -0.45 3.30 -0.22
N GLY A 98 -1.61 3.21 0.41
CA GLY A 98 -2.35 1.95 0.45
C GLY A 98 -3.83 2.15 0.70
N ALA A 99 -4.58 1.09 0.43
CA ALA A 99 -6.02 0.99 0.65
C ALA A 99 -6.42 -0.47 0.87
N PHE A 100 -7.64 -0.67 1.36
CA PHE A 100 -8.26 -2.00 1.34
C PHE A 100 -8.81 -2.28 -0.06
N VAL A 101 -8.40 -3.42 -0.62
CA VAL A 101 -8.85 -3.91 -1.92
C VAL A 101 -9.55 -5.26 -1.70
N GLU A 102 -10.68 -5.49 -2.33
CA GLU A 102 -11.38 -6.77 -2.26
C GLU A 102 -10.57 -7.89 -2.94
N GLU A 103 -10.79 -9.13 -2.50
CA GLU A 103 -10.21 -10.31 -3.15
C GLU A 103 -10.63 -10.38 -4.63
N GLY A 104 -9.68 -10.62 -5.53
CA GLY A 104 -9.95 -10.74 -6.94
C GLY A 104 -8.71 -10.64 -7.83
N THR A 105 -8.92 -10.85 -9.11
CA THR A 105 -7.90 -10.64 -10.15
C THR A 105 -8.07 -9.24 -10.73
N TYR A 106 -7.00 -8.47 -10.78
CA TYR A 106 -6.97 -7.08 -11.25
C TYR A 106 -5.90 -6.89 -12.31
N VAL A 107 -6.10 -5.88 -13.15
CA VAL A 107 -5.01 -5.22 -13.87
C VAL A 107 -4.75 -3.87 -13.23
N VAL A 108 -3.50 -3.41 -13.24
CA VAL A 108 -3.18 -2.07 -12.75
C VAL A 108 -3.13 -1.13 -13.95
N TYR A 109 -4.08 -0.17 -13.98
CA TYR A 109 -4.06 0.94 -14.92
C TYR A 109 -3.20 2.06 -14.35
N VAL A 110 -2.20 2.48 -15.13
CA VAL A 110 -1.32 3.59 -14.81
C VAL A 110 -1.49 4.68 -15.85
N ASP A 111 -1.81 5.89 -15.41
CA ASP A 111 -1.81 7.11 -16.24
C ASP A 111 -0.63 7.98 -15.82
N ALA A 112 0.32 8.17 -16.72
CA ALA A 112 1.58 8.87 -16.49
C ALA A 112 2.06 9.57 -17.76
N ASP A 113 2.92 10.59 -17.63
CA ASP A 113 3.57 11.28 -18.75
C ASP A 113 5.09 11.03 -18.82
N GLY A 114 5.59 10.10 -18.03
CA GLY A 114 7.00 9.71 -17.97
C GLY A 114 7.21 8.29 -17.47
N PRO A 115 8.46 7.92 -17.24
CA PRO A 115 8.81 6.65 -16.62
C PRO A 115 8.24 6.51 -15.22
N TRP A 116 7.82 5.29 -14.88
CA TRP A 116 7.31 4.93 -13.56
C TRP A 116 7.72 3.51 -13.17
N ASP A 117 7.89 3.28 -11.87
CA ASP A 117 8.04 1.99 -11.24
C ASP A 117 6.96 1.83 -10.17
N LEU A 118 6.48 0.61 -9.98
CA LEU A 118 5.44 0.27 -9.03
C LEU A 118 5.73 -1.09 -8.38
N THR A 119 5.71 -1.14 -7.05
CA THR A 119 5.72 -2.38 -6.28
C THR A 119 4.40 -2.52 -5.53
N VAL A 120 3.70 -3.63 -5.71
CA VAL A 120 2.45 -3.95 -5.00
C VAL A 120 2.75 -4.96 -3.91
N ARG A 121 2.30 -4.67 -2.69
CA ARG A 121 2.47 -5.52 -1.50
C ARG A 121 1.14 -5.71 -0.78
N GLN A 122 0.95 -6.86 -0.17
CA GLN A 122 -0.13 -7.13 0.78
C GLN A 122 0.47 -7.57 2.12
N PRO A 123 0.87 -6.61 2.96
CA PRO A 123 1.53 -6.94 4.23
C PRO A 123 0.59 -7.70 5.16
N ARG A 124 1.13 -8.73 5.80
CA ARG A 124 0.50 -9.54 6.84
C ARG A 124 1.55 -9.81 7.90
N VAL A 125 1.53 -9.00 8.95
CA VAL A 125 2.56 -9.00 9.99
C VAL A 125 1.93 -9.41 11.31
N ALA A 126 2.56 -10.34 12.02
CA ALA A 126 2.11 -10.75 13.34
C ALA A 126 2.42 -9.68 14.41
N ASP A 127 1.66 -9.66 15.50
CA ASP A 127 1.79 -8.65 16.56
C ASP A 127 3.20 -8.57 17.14
N ASP A 128 3.91 -9.70 17.23
CA ASP A 128 5.26 -9.79 17.79
C ASP A 128 6.37 -9.35 16.80
N GLU A 129 6.01 -9.11 15.55
CA GLU A 129 6.90 -8.58 14.51
C GLU A 129 6.68 -7.07 14.27
N ALA A 130 5.60 -6.50 14.81
CA ALA A 130 5.31 -5.08 14.67
C ALA A 130 6.09 -4.22 15.68
N ASP A 131 6.37 -2.97 15.30
CA ASP A 131 7.05 -2.00 16.17
C ASP A 131 6.14 -1.59 17.33
N SER A 132 6.67 -1.64 18.55
CA SER A 132 5.94 -1.22 19.74
C SER A 132 6.02 0.27 19.98
N LEU A 133 4.96 0.85 20.58
CA LEU A 133 4.94 2.25 21.02
C LEU A 133 5.82 2.46 22.30
N PRO A 134 6.37 3.66 22.52
CA PRO A 134 6.28 4.87 21.68
C PRO A 134 7.24 4.83 20.49
N ILE A 135 6.81 5.45 19.37
CA ILE A 135 7.60 5.54 18.15
C ILE A 135 7.60 6.98 17.61
N SER A 136 8.74 7.39 17.04
CA SER A 136 8.86 8.67 16.33
C SER A 136 9.29 8.39 14.89
N ILE A 137 8.55 8.94 13.95
CA ILE A 137 8.81 8.85 12.51
C ILE A 137 8.91 10.24 11.93
N ASP A 138 9.84 10.43 11.00
CA ASP A 138 10.02 11.67 10.25
C ASP A 138 10.31 11.35 8.79
N GLY A 139 9.97 12.28 7.92
CA GLY A 139 10.15 12.09 6.49
C GLY A 139 9.75 13.30 5.67
N SER A 140 9.66 13.10 4.37
CA SER A 140 9.22 14.10 3.41
C SER A 140 8.31 13.43 2.37
N GLY A 141 7.29 14.16 1.90
CA GLY A 141 6.36 13.64 0.91
C GLY A 141 5.37 12.61 1.45
N THR A 142 4.73 11.89 0.52
CA THR A 142 3.75 10.86 0.84
C THR A 142 4.44 9.56 1.26
N SER A 143 4.03 8.99 2.38
CA SER A 143 4.72 7.85 3.00
C SER A 143 3.76 6.92 3.72
N TRP A 144 4.10 5.63 3.72
CA TRP A 144 3.43 4.55 4.43
C TRP A 144 4.37 3.99 5.50
N ASN A 145 4.00 4.10 6.77
CA ASN A 145 4.88 3.82 7.90
C ASN A 145 4.28 2.75 8.80
N GLY A 146 5.06 1.79 9.21
CA GLY A 146 4.73 0.63 10.01
C GLY A 146 5.36 -0.64 9.42
N PRO A 147 5.03 -1.82 9.97
CA PRO A 147 3.91 -2.13 10.88
C PRO A 147 4.12 -1.61 12.32
N ILE A 148 3.07 -1.12 12.96
CA ILE A 148 3.06 -0.61 14.32
C ILE A 148 1.98 -1.34 15.11
N LEU A 149 2.30 -1.86 16.29
CA LEU A 149 1.32 -2.43 17.21
C LEU A 149 0.66 -1.31 18.00
N PHE A 150 -0.61 -1.07 17.71
CA PHE A 150 -1.45 -0.12 18.44
C PHE A 150 -2.09 -0.80 19.63
N GLU A 151 -2.08 -0.14 20.79
CA GLU A 151 -2.67 -0.63 22.04
C GLU A 151 -3.72 0.38 22.53
N GLU A 152 -5.00 0.10 22.29
CA GLU A 152 -6.15 0.89 22.72
C GLU A 152 -6.08 2.38 22.28
N THR A 153 -5.77 3.28 23.24
CA THR A 153 -5.75 4.73 22.98
C THR A 153 -4.31 5.21 22.79
N VAL A 154 -4.01 5.72 21.62
CA VAL A 154 -2.68 6.22 21.24
C VAL A 154 -2.73 7.74 21.04
N ARG A 155 -1.79 8.45 21.68
CA ARG A 155 -1.59 9.88 21.45
C ARG A 155 -0.73 10.05 20.20
N VAL A 156 -1.24 10.83 19.23
CA VAL A 156 -0.51 11.22 18.04
C VAL A 156 -0.17 12.70 18.09
N THR A 157 1.11 13.03 17.96
CA THR A 157 1.59 14.41 17.82
C THR A 157 2.24 14.57 16.46
N ALA A 158 1.90 15.63 15.72
CA ALA A 158 2.44 15.87 14.39
C ALA A 158 2.92 17.30 14.19
N LEU A 159 3.97 17.44 13.40
CA LEU A 159 4.55 18.69 12.93
C LEU A 159 4.70 18.65 11.40
N TYR A 160 4.31 19.74 10.74
CA TYR A 160 4.46 19.96 9.30
C TYR A 160 4.78 21.43 9.04
N GLU A 161 5.77 21.73 8.20
CA GLU A 161 6.27 23.10 8.03
C GLU A 161 5.98 23.70 6.64
N ASP A 162 5.51 22.89 5.67
CA ASP A 162 5.23 23.35 4.31
C ASP A 162 3.85 24.05 4.19
N ASN A 163 3.57 24.68 3.04
CA ASN A 163 2.33 25.40 2.75
C ASN A 163 1.30 24.58 1.96
N SER A 164 1.59 23.32 1.68
CA SER A 164 0.71 22.39 0.96
C SER A 164 -0.23 21.62 1.89
N GLY A 165 -0.95 20.64 1.35
CA GLY A 165 -1.79 19.74 2.12
C GLY A 165 -0.97 18.81 3.01
N PHE A 166 -1.50 18.52 4.19
CA PHE A 166 -0.94 17.57 5.14
C PHE A 166 -2.06 16.72 5.72
N ARG A 167 -2.00 15.43 5.48
CA ARG A 167 -2.99 14.48 5.96
C ARG A 167 -2.34 13.26 6.58
N ILE A 168 -2.87 12.82 7.72
CA ILE A 168 -2.46 11.59 8.39
C ILE A 168 -3.69 10.72 8.61
N GLY A 169 -3.58 9.45 8.24
CA GLY A 169 -4.54 8.39 8.56
C GLY A 169 -3.85 7.24 9.30
N ALA A 170 -4.52 6.71 10.32
CA ALA A 170 -4.15 5.42 10.90
C ALA A 170 -4.95 4.33 10.19
N VAL A 171 -4.27 3.31 9.70
CA VAL A 171 -4.86 2.24 8.90
C VAL A 171 -4.57 0.91 9.57
N PRO A 172 -5.59 0.21 10.11
CA PRO A 172 -5.38 -1.13 10.67
C PRO A 172 -4.97 -2.10 9.54
N GLN A 173 -4.23 -3.14 9.87
CA GLN A 173 -3.90 -4.20 8.92
C GLN A 173 -5.14 -5.01 8.52
N GLU A 174 -6.04 -5.20 9.47
CA GLU A 174 -7.29 -5.94 9.30
C GLU A 174 -8.48 -5.05 9.66
N ILE A 175 -9.60 -5.23 8.98
CA ILE A 175 -10.88 -4.61 9.34
C ILE A 175 -11.90 -5.68 9.68
N GLU A 176 -12.58 -5.53 10.81
CA GLU A 176 -13.71 -6.41 11.15
C GLU A 176 -14.87 -6.20 10.17
N ASP A 177 -15.53 -7.30 9.80
CA ASP A 177 -16.72 -7.31 8.94
C ASP A 177 -17.80 -6.37 9.49
N ASN A 178 -18.01 -5.23 8.85
CA ASN A 178 -19.08 -4.23 8.96
C ASN A 178 -18.65 -2.79 9.28
N GLU A 179 -17.40 -2.48 9.49
CA GLU A 179 -16.95 -1.09 9.58
C GLU A 179 -16.43 -0.60 8.24
N PHE A 180 -17.33 -0.19 7.37
CA PHE A 180 -16.99 0.52 6.13
C PHE A 180 -16.55 1.94 6.49
N VAL A 181 -15.39 2.04 7.14
CA VAL A 181 -14.68 3.30 7.34
C VAL A 181 -14.06 3.66 6.00
N TRP A 182 -14.11 4.89 5.61
CA TRP A 182 -13.54 5.41 4.36
C TRP A 182 -12.12 4.84 4.16
N ASN A 183 -11.94 3.97 3.19
CA ASN A 183 -10.70 3.22 2.91
C ASN A 183 -10.09 2.46 4.10
N GLY A 184 -10.87 2.10 5.12
CA GLY A 184 -10.35 1.42 6.32
C GLY A 184 -9.47 2.27 7.24
N SER A 185 -9.34 3.58 7.02
CA SER A 185 -8.45 4.44 7.80
C SER A 185 -9.21 5.38 8.75
N GLU A 186 -8.71 5.51 9.99
CA GLU A 186 -9.11 6.60 10.89
C GLU A 186 -8.35 7.87 10.52
N LEU A 187 -9.08 8.96 10.20
CA LEU A 187 -8.47 10.25 9.92
C LEU A 187 -7.93 10.86 11.21
N VAL A 188 -6.61 11.03 11.29
CA VAL A 188 -5.91 11.63 12.45
C VAL A 188 -5.80 13.14 12.32
N PHE A 189 -5.26 13.61 11.18
CA PHE A 189 -5.13 15.03 10.87
C PHE A 189 -5.44 15.29 9.39
N ASP A 190 -6.02 16.47 9.12
CA ASP A 190 -6.22 17.01 7.77
C ASP A 190 -6.05 18.54 7.86
N ALA A 191 -4.99 19.07 7.26
CA ALA A 191 -4.61 20.47 7.35
C ALA A 191 -4.04 20.98 6.03
N ILE A 192 -4.04 22.31 5.87
CA ILE A 192 -3.38 22.99 4.75
C ILE A 192 -2.44 24.04 5.36
N GLY A 193 -1.18 24.01 4.96
CA GLY A 193 -0.12 24.88 5.46
C GLY A 193 0.52 24.33 6.73
N PRO A 194 1.43 25.13 7.35
CA PRO A 194 2.17 24.73 8.53
C PRO A 194 1.24 24.28 9.66
N PHE A 195 1.52 23.13 10.24
CA PHE A 195 0.69 22.50 11.24
C PHE A 195 1.51 21.97 12.41
N ALA A 196 1.02 22.17 13.62
CA ALA A 196 1.51 21.51 14.82
C ALA A 196 0.31 21.17 15.71
N GLY A 197 0.12 19.89 15.99
CA GLY A 197 -1.05 19.44 16.75
C GLY A 197 -0.87 18.10 17.43
N ALA A 198 -1.79 17.80 18.32
CA ALA A 198 -1.87 16.49 18.97
C ALA A 198 -3.33 16.08 19.11
N THR A 199 -3.58 14.78 18.93
CA THR A 199 -4.88 14.15 19.13
C THR A 199 -4.70 12.77 19.76
N THR A 200 -5.79 12.06 19.95
CA THR A 200 -5.79 10.64 20.32
C THR A 200 -6.61 9.87 19.30
N ILE A 201 -6.16 8.67 18.99
CA ILE A 201 -6.88 7.69 18.19
C ILE A 201 -7.16 6.45 19.03
N ASN A 202 -8.21 5.72 18.67
CA ASN A 202 -8.55 4.44 19.29
C ASN A 202 -8.49 3.38 18.21
N THR A 203 -7.33 2.76 18.09
CA THR A 203 -7.11 1.65 17.16
C THR A 203 -6.36 0.55 17.91
N ASP A 204 -6.56 -0.68 17.54
CA ASP A 204 -6.01 -1.86 18.21
C ASP A 204 -5.45 -2.83 17.18
N GLY A 205 -4.41 -3.58 17.58
CA GLY A 205 -3.72 -4.51 16.69
C GLY A 205 -2.69 -3.87 15.77
N VAL A 206 -2.19 -4.65 14.82
CA VAL A 206 -1.20 -4.17 13.85
C VAL A 206 -1.83 -3.18 12.87
N GLY A 207 -1.14 -2.09 12.62
CA GLY A 207 -1.59 -1.08 11.67
C GLY A 207 -0.44 -0.21 11.15
N TYR A 208 -0.82 0.80 10.36
CA TYR A 208 0.11 1.66 9.65
C TYR A 208 -0.32 3.12 9.76
N VAL A 209 0.64 4.01 9.59
CA VAL A 209 0.38 5.45 9.46
C VAL A 209 0.60 5.86 8.01
N ASN A 210 -0.49 6.23 7.33
CA ASN A 210 -0.46 6.77 5.98
C ASN A 210 -0.36 8.29 6.05
N ILE A 211 0.70 8.87 5.49
CA ILE A 211 0.94 10.30 5.47
C ILE A 211 0.93 10.77 4.02
N THR A 212 0.08 11.76 3.73
CA THR A 212 0.06 12.46 2.44
C THR A 212 0.54 13.88 2.67
N ALA A 213 1.67 14.22 2.08
CA ALA A 213 2.33 15.51 2.20
C ALA A 213 3.19 15.81 0.97
N ASP A 214 3.59 17.06 0.78
CA ASP A 214 4.58 17.44 -0.25
C ASP A 214 5.93 17.83 0.37
N GLY A 215 5.96 18.19 1.66
CA GLY A 215 7.14 18.65 2.38
C GLY A 215 7.51 17.77 3.57
N ASP A 216 8.42 18.30 4.40
CA ASP A 216 8.96 17.61 5.57
C ASP A 216 7.94 17.56 6.71
N TRP A 217 7.87 16.41 7.38
CA TRP A 217 6.97 16.16 8.49
C TRP A 217 7.64 15.32 9.60
N ALA A 218 7.11 15.41 10.80
CA ALA A 218 7.45 14.54 11.92
C ALA A 218 6.19 14.13 12.68
N VAL A 219 6.13 12.87 13.11
CA VAL A 219 5.01 12.28 13.87
C VAL A 219 5.55 11.47 15.03
N GLU A 220 4.96 11.65 16.20
CA GLU A 220 5.21 10.85 17.40
C GLU A 220 3.92 10.16 17.84
N LEU A 221 4.01 8.85 18.10
CA LEU A 221 2.92 8.03 18.62
C LEU A 221 3.34 7.49 20.01
N ALA A 222 2.46 7.67 21.03
CA ALA A 222 2.75 7.31 22.41
C ALA A 222 1.48 6.99 23.22
#